data_b04d70ca2465945c069979a9ff81d179
#
_entry.id   b04d70ca2465945c069979a9ff81d179
#
_cell.length_a   1.000
_cell.length_b   1.000
_cell.length_c   1.000
_cell.angle_alpha   90.00
_cell.angle_beta   90.00
_cell.angle_gamma   90.00
#
_symmetry.space_group_name_H-M   'P 1'
#
loop_
_entity.id
_entity.type
_entity.pdbx_description
1 polymer ?
#
loop_
_entity_poly.entity_id
_entity_poly.type
_entity_poly.pdbx_seq_one_letter_code
_entity_poly.pdbx_strand_id
1 'polypeptide(L)'
;WGIGISGRHPFGGKMGNDDVEAFANIALAGDLSGRGNTFDHALAADYLRLVRDRDTPNARFFKKEGIKPAQAPQGFFVYNYGSAGIFRRADWMVTLKGYTTDVWGAEIYTKDNRYGRYQSYGSVQIMGKGNPVSRTGSGFVQEGWDWNRLPGTTTIHLPFELLDSPLKGTTMAHSKENFSGSSSLEGKNGMFAMKLMERNLENFTPDFVARKSVFCFDNRMICLGTGITNSNADYPTETTLFQTKYNGGEQKVGNDGYWLHDGYDNYYHVVDGTVRSQIAEQESRHEKTRAVTKGKFSSAWIEHGKAPKNGTYEYMVLIQPSAADLDDLQKTPAYEVLQRDQTAHVVYDKKTGITAYAVFEAYQPVTDKVIASIPAETMVMYAKETGKGVRLSVCDPNLNIKEKAY
;
A
#
# COMPACT_ATOMS: atom_id res chain seq x y z
N TRP A 1 5.90 2.63 9.72
CA TRP A 1 4.70 2.36 10.50
C TRP A 1 3.51 3.04 9.88
N GLY A 2 3.10 3.47 8.98
CA GLY A 2 1.94 4.14 8.45
C GLY A 2 0.63 3.41 8.75
N ILE A 3 -0.31 3.61 7.92
CA ILE A 3 -1.60 2.95 7.87
C ILE A 3 -1.43 1.43 7.86
N GLY A 4 -0.30 1.02 7.41
CA GLY A 4 0.17 -0.30 7.18
C GLY A 4 -0.60 -1.42 7.81
N ILE A 5 0.14 -2.37 8.25
CA ILE A 5 -0.33 -3.67 8.74
C ILE A 5 -1.27 -3.55 9.94
N SER A 6 -1.13 -2.52 10.78
CA SER A 6 -1.89 -2.43 12.03
C SER A 6 -3.36 -2.02 11.86
N GLY A 7 -3.74 -1.36 10.75
CA GLY A 7 -5.09 -0.81 10.58
C GLY A 7 -5.50 0.21 11.66
N ARG A 8 -4.56 0.67 12.48
CA ARG A 8 -4.78 1.71 13.48
C ARG A 8 -4.62 3.09 12.85
N HIS A 9 -4.83 4.13 13.63
CA HIS A 9 -4.79 5.49 13.13
C HIS A 9 -3.47 5.83 12.42
N PRO A 10 -3.51 6.49 11.25
CA PRO A 10 -2.35 6.64 10.36
C PRO A 10 -1.26 7.55 10.92
N PHE A 11 -1.58 8.43 11.85
CA PHE A 11 -0.65 9.37 12.46
C PHE A 11 -0.24 9.00 13.90
N GLY A 12 -0.84 7.97 14.45
CA GLY A 12 -0.43 7.38 15.72
C GLY A 12 0.62 6.29 15.56
N GLY A 13 1.02 5.66 16.66
CA GLY A 13 1.80 4.44 16.62
C GLY A 13 3.25 4.63 16.20
N LYS A 14 4.01 5.35 16.98
CA LYS A 14 5.47 5.20 16.95
C LYS A 14 5.81 3.85 17.56
N MET A 15 6.79 3.13 17.00
CA MET A 15 7.47 2.09 17.73
C MET A 15 8.08 2.74 18.97
N GLY A 16 7.64 2.33 20.14
CA GLY A 16 8.20 2.78 21.40
C GLY A 16 9.65 2.33 21.57
N ASN A 17 10.36 2.91 22.51
CA ASN A 17 11.71 2.43 22.84
C ASN A 17 11.66 0.98 23.33
N ASP A 18 10.65 0.62 24.11
CA ASP A 18 10.46 -0.73 24.64
C ASP A 18 10.20 -1.76 23.52
N ASP A 19 9.46 -1.40 22.47
CA ASP A 19 9.27 -2.26 21.30
C ASP A 19 10.60 -2.53 20.57
N VAL A 20 11.47 -1.54 20.47
CA VAL A 20 12.79 -1.71 19.85
C VAL A 20 13.71 -2.53 20.75
N GLU A 21 13.69 -2.29 22.06
CA GLU A 21 14.49 -3.07 23.02
C GLU A 21 14.06 -4.55 23.06
N ALA A 22 12.81 -4.89 22.68
CA ALA A 22 12.39 -6.27 22.57
C ALA A 22 13.24 -7.07 21.56
N PHE A 23 13.68 -6.46 20.46
CA PHE A 23 14.60 -7.11 19.51
C PHE A 23 15.95 -7.43 20.15
N ALA A 24 16.49 -6.53 20.96
CA ALA A 24 17.73 -6.77 21.68
C ALA A 24 17.57 -7.91 22.70
N ASN A 25 16.47 -7.92 23.46
CA ASN A 25 16.19 -8.95 24.45
C ASN A 25 16.02 -10.32 23.81
N ILE A 26 15.35 -10.40 22.64
CA ILE A 26 15.21 -11.67 21.89
C ILE A 26 16.58 -12.10 21.37
N ALA A 27 17.40 -11.17 20.85
CA ALA A 27 18.75 -11.51 20.40
C ALA A 27 19.59 -12.09 21.53
N LEU A 28 19.51 -11.52 22.74
CA LEU A 28 20.25 -11.95 23.91
C LEU A 28 19.75 -13.26 24.51
N ALA A 29 18.51 -13.66 24.23
CA ALA A 29 17.93 -14.92 24.72
C ALA A 29 18.56 -16.18 24.10
N GLY A 30 19.25 -16.04 22.99
CA GLY A 30 19.98 -17.13 22.33
C GLY A 30 20.13 -16.95 20.83
N ASP A 31 20.94 -17.79 20.22
CA ASP A 31 21.17 -17.80 18.77
C ASP A 31 20.07 -18.59 18.04
N LEU A 32 19.06 -17.89 17.51
CA LEU A 32 17.98 -18.48 16.74
C LEU A 32 18.46 -19.06 15.39
N SER A 33 19.64 -18.66 14.91
CA SER A 33 20.22 -19.18 13.67
C SER A 33 20.80 -20.62 13.80
N GLY A 34 20.97 -21.11 15.03
CA GLY A 34 21.58 -22.40 15.33
C GLY A 34 23.07 -22.50 14.99
N ARG A 35 23.77 -21.37 14.80
CA ARG A 35 25.20 -21.33 14.47
C ARG A 35 26.11 -21.46 15.69
N GLY A 36 25.54 -21.60 16.90
CA GLY A 36 26.28 -21.75 18.15
C GLY A 36 26.88 -20.48 18.72
N ASN A 37 26.37 -19.31 18.32
CA ASN A 37 26.75 -18.05 18.91
C ASN A 37 26.14 -17.90 20.33
N THR A 38 26.69 -17.02 21.15
CA THR A 38 26.15 -16.72 22.49
C THR A 38 24.84 -15.92 22.44
N PHE A 39 24.56 -15.23 21.31
CA PHE A 39 23.36 -14.47 21.06
C PHE A 39 23.11 -14.39 19.54
N ASP A 40 21.90 -13.96 19.12
CA ASP A 40 21.55 -13.84 17.69
C ASP A 40 22.18 -12.59 17.08
N HIS A 41 23.21 -12.78 16.28
CA HIS A 41 23.94 -11.69 15.60
C HIS A 41 23.08 -10.97 14.56
N ALA A 42 22.14 -11.64 13.89
CA ALA A 42 21.29 -11.03 12.88
C ALA A 42 20.25 -10.10 13.51
N LEU A 43 19.59 -10.55 14.57
CA LEU A 43 18.68 -9.69 15.35
C LEU A 43 19.40 -8.54 16.03
N ALA A 44 20.60 -8.76 16.55
CA ALA A 44 21.43 -7.70 17.13
C ALA A 44 21.80 -6.64 16.07
N ALA A 45 22.13 -7.05 14.86
CA ALA A 45 22.42 -6.16 13.74
C ALA A 45 21.18 -5.35 13.31
N ASP A 46 19.99 -5.97 13.25
CA ASP A 46 18.73 -5.28 12.99
C ASP A 46 18.37 -4.29 14.11
N TYR A 47 18.58 -4.68 15.37
CA TYR A 47 18.41 -3.77 16.50
C TYR A 47 19.31 -2.53 16.35
N LEU A 48 20.60 -2.70 16.03
CA LEU A 48 21.52 -1.57 15.82
C LEU A 48 21.06 -0.66 14.68
N ARG A 49 20.53 -1.20 13.61
CA ARG A 49 19.94 -0.44 12.51
C ARG A 49 18.73 0.39 12.97
N LEU A 50 17.86 -0.18 13.81
CA LEU A 50 16.64 0.47 14.28
C LEU A 50 16.90 1.55 15.34
N VAL A 51 17.87 1.34 16.25
CA VAL A 51 18.19 2.33 17.28
C VAL A 51 19.05 3.48 16.75
N ARG A 52 19.74 3.27 15.61
CA ARG A 52 20.64 4.28 15.00
C ARG A 52 21.71 4.75 15.99
N ASP A 53 21.72 6.07 16.24
CA ASP A 53 22.70 6.75 17.10
C ASP A 53 22.26 6.82 18.57
N ARG A 54 21.13 6.19 18.93
CA ARG A 54 20.69 6.13 20.33
C ARG A 54 21.70 5.34 21.15
N ASP A 55 22.14 5.94 22.24
CA ASP A 55 23.08 5.31 23.20
C ASP A 55 22.28 4.51 24.24
N THR A 56 22.10 3.22 23.99
CA THR A 56 21.46 2.29 24.93
C THR A 56 22.47 1.26 25.43
N PRO A 57 22.25 0.65 26.62
CA PRO A 57 23.14 -0.42 27.12
C PRO A 57 23.33 -1.55 26.10
N ASN A 58 22.23 -2.00 25.46
CA ASN A 58 22.27 -3.07 24.46
C ASN A 58 23.03 -2.66 23.19
N ALA A 59 22.86 -1.38 22.75
CA ALA A 59 23.62 -0.88 21.61
C ALA A 59 25.13 -0.85 21.88
N ARG A 60 25.53 -0.40 23.09
CA ARG A 60 26.95 -0.44 23.51
C ARG A 60 27.47 -1.86 23.55
N PHE A 61 26.71 -2.80 24.13
CA PHE A 61 27.10 -4.19 24.21
C PHE A 61 27.33 -4.78 22.82
N PHE A 62 26.35 -4.71 21.92
CA PHE A 62 26.48 -5.30 20.57
C PHE A 62 27.59 -4.67 19.74
N LYS A 63 27.78 -3.34 19.84
CA LYS A 63 28.93 -2.67 19.20
C LYS A 63 30.27 -3.15 19.74
N LYS A 64 30.37 -3.37 21.05
CA LYS A 64 31.59 -3.93 21.70
C LYS A 64 31.87 -5.35 21.23
N GLU A 65 30.81 -6.15 21.02
CA GLU A 65 30.92 -7.51 20.42
C GLU A 65 31.19 -7.49 18.91
N GLY A 66 31.42 -6.33 18.31
CA GLY A 66 31.76 -6.19 16.89
C GLY A 66 30.57 -6.28 15.92
N ILE A 67 29.35 -6.26 16.42
CA ILE A 67 28.17 -6.27 15.57
C ILE A 67 28.02 -4.91 14.87
N LYS A 68 27.79 -4.96 13.55
CA LYS A 68 27.50 -3.78 12.74
C LYS A 68 25.99 -3.72 12.43
N PRO A 69 25.42 -2.50 12.26
CA PRO A 69 24.02 -2.38 11.85
C PRO A 69 23.75 -3.15 10.55
N ALA A 70 22.62 -3.85 10.50
CA ALA A 70 22.18 -4.54 9.30
C ALA A 70 21.87 -3.57 8.17
N GLN A 71 21.93 -4.05 6.93
CA GLN A 71 21.38 -3.35 5.77
C GLN A 71 19.85 -3.29 5.88
N ALA A 72 19.23 -2.26 5.28
CA ALA A 72 17.79 -2.21 5.20
C ALA A 72 17.26 -3.42 4.41
N PRO A 73 16.23 -4.13 4.90
CA PRO A 73 15.66 -5.23 4.14
C PRO A 73 15.07 -4.70 2.82
N GLN A 74 15.26 -5.45 1.75
CA GLN A 74 14.77 -5.12 0.42
C GLN A 74 13.96 -6.30 -0.13
N GLY A 75 12.94 -6.01 -0.91
CA GLY A 75 12.11 -7.02 -1.53
C GLY A 75 10.63 -6.70 -1.42
N PHE A 76 9.83 -7.73 -1.68
CA PHE A 76 8.40 -7.70 -1.48
C PHE A 76 8.00 -8.72 -0.40
N PHE A 77 7.39 -8.25 0.67
CA PHE A 77 7.02 -9.04 1.84
C PHE A 77 5.50 -9.22 1.88
N VAL A 78 5.07 -10.47 1.95
CA VAL A 78 3.65 -10.87 1.95
C VAL A 78 3.14 -11.00 3.39
N TYR A 79 2.03 -10.34 3.70
CA TYR A 79 1.38 -10.36 5.02
C TYR A 79 -0.13 -10.58 4.89
N ASN A 80 -0.56 -11.73 4.35
CA ASN A 80 -1.98 -12.00 4.07
C ASN A 80 -2.84 -12.07 5.34
N TYR A 81 -2.29 -12.49 6.48
CA TYR A 81 -2.99 -12.39 7.77
C TYR A 81 -3.28 -10.93 8.21
N GLY A 82 -2.63 -9.97 7.60
CA GLY A 82 -2.93 -8.54 7.75
C GLY A 82 -3.57 -7.92 6.52
N SER A 83 -3.93 -8.74 5.51
CA SER A 83 -4.40 -8.26 4.19
C SER A 83 -3.49 -7.16 3.64
N ALA A 84 -2.17 -7.41 3.63
CA ALA A 84 -1.17 -6.41 3.35
C ALA A 84 0.03 -6.96 2.57
N GLY A 85 0.74 -6.04 1.89
CA GLY A 85 2.05 -6.26 1.32
C GLY A 85 2.98 -5.11 1.64
N ILE A 86 4.27 -5.40 1.75
CA ILE A 86 5.31 -4.36 1.89
C ILE A 86 6.29 -4.51 0.76
N PHE A 87 6.42 -3.47 -0.04
CA PHE A 87 7.41 -3.38 -1.10
C PHE A 87 8.51 -2.40 -0.70
N ARG A 88 9.76 -2.87 -0.60
CA ARG A 88 10.84 -2.08 -0.02
C ARG A 88 12.14 -2.15 -0.83
N ARG A 89 12.81 -1.02 -0.93
CA ARG A 89 14.22 -0.88 -1.29
C ARG A 89 14.97 -0.15 -0.17
N ALA A 90 16.26 0.08 -0.37
CA ALA A 90 17.13 0.65 0.68
C ALA A 90 16.54 1.90 1.35
N ASP A 91 16.08 2.86 0.54
CA ASP A 91 15.73 4.21 1.00
C ASP A 91 14.22 4.49 1.02
N TRP A 92 13.39 3.54 0.59
CA TRP A 92 11.94 3.71 0.59
C TRP A 92 11.18 2.41 0.89
N MET A 93 9.95 2.57 1.28
CA MET A 93 9.02 1.49 1.59
C MET A 93 7.62 1.87 1.16
N VAL A 94 6.92 0.95 0.53
CA VAL A 94 5.48 1.04 0.24
C VAL A 94 4.74 0.05 1.11
N THR A 95 3.67 0.50 1.75
CA THR A 95 2.69 -0.39 2.38
C THR A 95 1.42 -0.43 1.55
N LEU A 96 0.98 -1.64 1.24
CA LEU A 96 -0.25 -1.94 0.54
C LEU A 96 -1.22 -2.55 1.54
N LYS A 97 -2.43 -2.01 1.66
CA LYS A 97 -3.37 -2.47 2.70
C LYS A 97 -4.79 -2.56 2.17
N GLY A 98 -5.39 -3.71 2.41
CA GLY A 98 -6.80 -3.98 2.23
C GLY A 98 -7.45 -4.54 3.49
N TYR A 99 -8.61 -5.16 3.35
CA TYR A 99 -9.34 -5.80 4.43
C TYR A 99 -10.33 -6.84 3.87
N THR A 100 -10.75 -7.75 4.74
CA THR A 100 -11.63 -8.86 4.38
C THR A 100 -12.72 -9.05 5.44
N THR A 101 -13.51 -10.09 5.31
CA THR A 101 -14.43 -10.52 6.37
C THR A 101 -13.71 -10.96 7.64
N ASP A 102 -12.49 -11.48 7.51
CA ASP A 102 -11.70 -12.03 8.63
C ASP A 102 -10.61 -11.07 9.10
N VAL A 103 -10.06 -10.25 8.20
CA VAL A 103 -9.02 -9.27 8.51
C VAL A 103 -9.61 -7.87 8.52
N TRP A 104 -9.67 -7.26 9.70
CA TRP A 104 -10.16 -5.88 9.83
C TRP A 104 -9.20 -4.85 9.19
N GLY A 105 -9.79 -3.82 8.61
CA GLY A 105 -9.07 -2.78 7.88
C GLY A 105 -8.76 -1.55 8.70
N ALA A 106 -9.66 -1.19 9.59
CA ALA A 106 -9.51 -0.04 10.47
C ALA A 106 -10.04 -0.37 11.87
N GLU A 107 -9.30 0.06 12.88
CA GLU A 107 -9.73 0.06 14.27
C GLU A 107 -10.20 1.47 14.62
N ILE A 108 -11.52 1.63 14.77
CA ILE A 108 -12.15 2.92 15.00
C ILE A 108 -12.58 3.00 16.46
N TYR A 109 -12.11 4.03 17.15
CA TYR A 109 -12.44 4.29 18.54
C TYR A 109 -13.37 5.50 18.67
N THR A 110 -14.23 5.49 19.67
CA THR A 110 -15.10 6.64 19.99
C THR A 110 -14.30 7.92 20.24
N LYS A 111 -13.10 7.80 20.81
CA LYS A 111 -12.24 8.94 21.17
C LYS A 111 -10.98 9.06 20.32
N ASP A 112 -10.81 8.17 19.33
CA ASP A 112 -9.59 8.09 18.54
C ASP A 112 -9.89 7.48 17.16
N ASN A 113 -9.09 7.80 16.13
CA ASN A 113 -9.24 7.30 14.77
C ASN A 113 -10.67 7.40 14.18
N ARG A 114 -11.42 8.44 14.54
CA ARG A 114 -12.82 8.62 14.14
C ARG A 114 -13.02 8.70 12.64
N TYR A 115 -12.03 9.22 11.92
CA TYR A 115 -12.05 9.42 10.47
C TYR A 115 -11.31 8.32 9.70
N GLY A 116 -10.90 7.24 10.39
CA GLY A 116 -10.07 6.15 9.80
C GLY A 116 -10.81 5.18 8.89
N ARG A 117 -12.03 5.46 8.51
CA ARG A 117 -12.92 4.60 7.72
C ARG A 117 -12.24 4.02 6.47
N TYR A 118 -11.50 4.85 5.75
CA TYR A 118 -10.95 4.50 4.45
C TYR A 118 -9.52 3.93 4.45
N GLN A 119 -8.95 3.69 5.62
CA GLN A 119 -7.54 3.26 5.76
C GLN A 119 -7.14 2.04 4.95
N SER A 120 -8.09 1.16 4.65
CA SER A 120 -7.83 -0.12 3.99
C SER A 120 -8.60 -0.32 2.69
N TYR A 121 -9.05 0.77 2.05
CA TYR A 121 -9.73 0.71 0.76
C TYR A 121 -8.74 0.59 -0.42
N GLY A 122 -7.73 -0.30 -0.26
CA GLY A 122 -6.64 -0.46 -1.19
C GLY A 122 -5.63 0.67 -1.09
N SER A 123 -5.24 1.04 0.14
CA SER A 123 -4.26 2.11 0.35
C SER A 123 -2.86 1.71 -0.11
N VAL A 124 -2.14 2.71 -0.64
CA VAL A 124 -0.77 2.62 -1.15
C VAL A 124 0.02 3.76 -0.51
N GLN A 125 0.67 3.49 0.62
CA GLN A 125 1.44 4.49 1.32
C GLN A 125 2.92 4.37 1.00
N ILE A 126 3.48 5.38 0.32
CA ILE A 126 4.90 5.44 -0.03
C ILE A 126 5.63 6.27 1.02
N MET A 127 6.60 5.66 1.69
CA MET A 127 7.51 6.34 2.60
C MET A 127 8.92 6.32 2.03
N GLY A 128 9.44 7.47 1.75
CA GLY A 128 10.78 7.67 1.18
C GLY A 128 11.78 8.19 2.20
N LYS A 129 13.01 8.15 1.78
CA LYS A 129 14.19 8.75 2.43
C LYS A 129 14.39 8.35 3.88
N GLY A 130 15.33 7.47 4.06
CA GLY A 130 15.87 7.11 5.35
C GLY A 130 15.85 5.62 5.64
N ASN A 131 16.66 5.26 6.58
CA ASN A 131 16.76 3.92 7.15
C ASN A 131 16.86 4.06 8.68
N PRO A 132 15.75 3.88 9.40
CA PRO A 132 14.39 3.59 8.91
C PRO A 132 13.74 4.79 8.20
N VAL A 133 12.83 4.51 7.27
CA VAL A 133 12.00 5.54 6.62
C VAL A 133 11.09 6.24 7.63
N SER A 134 10.71 7.48 7.35
CA SER A 134 9.87 8.25 8.27
C SER A 134 8.62 8.80 7.59
N ARG A 135 7.54 8.83 8.35
CA ARG A 135 6.26 9.36 7.95
C ARG A 135 6.33 10.86 7.61
N THR A 136 6.86 11.65 8.53
CA THR A 136 7.00 13.10 8.35
C THR A 136 7.96 13.46 7.22
N GLY A 137 9.04 12.70 7.05
CA GLY A 137 9.96 12.83 5.91
C GLY A 137 9.33 12.46 4.56
N SER A 138 8.14 11.88 4.57
CA SER A 138 7.37 11.48 3.38
C SER A 138 6.09 12.29 3.20
N GLY A 139 5.94 13.40 3.91
CA GLY A 139 4.82 14.32 3.76
C GLY A 139 3.53 13.91 4.47
N PHE A 140 3.55 12.88 5.30
CA PHE A 140 2.37 12.45 6.07
C PHE A 140 2.31 13.19 7.40
N VAL A 141 1.45 14.20 7.47
CA VAL A 141 1.16 15.00 8.67
C VAL A 141 -0.34 15.13 8.87
N GLN A 142 -0.79 15.20 10.12
CA GLN A 142 -2.22 15.19 10.43
C GLN A 142 -2.89 16.55 10.23
N GLU A 143 -2.16 17.64 10.50
CA GLU A 143 -2.70 18.99 10.44
C GLU A 143 -3.10 19.36 9.02
N GLY A 144 -4.40 19.50 8.76
CA GLY A 144 -4.97 19.75 7.44
C GLY A 144 -5.20 18.52 6.57
N TRP A 145 -4.97 17.30 7.09
CA TRP A 145 -5.14 16.06 6.32
C TRP A 145 -6.59 15.82 5.90
N ASP A 146 -6.83 15.66 4.59
CA ASP A 146 -8.12 15.22 4.07
C ASP A 146 -8.29 13.71 4.29
N TRP A 147 -9.14 13.34 5.23
CA TRP A 147 -9.36 11.95 5.62
C TRP A 147 -10.06 11.10 4.57
N ASN A 148 -10.64 11.71 3.54
CA ASN A 148 -11.18 11.00 2.38
C ASN A 148 -10.08 10.54 1.42
N ARG A 149 -8.93 11.24 1.41
CA ARG A 149 -7.87 11.08 0.40
C ARG A 149 -6.62 10.41 0.96
N LEU A 150 -6.73 9.13 1.33
CA LEU A 150 -5.54 8.35 1.58
C LEU A 150 -4.95 7.84 0.26
N PRO A 151 -3.62 7.93 0.04
CA PRO A 151 -3.00 7.49 -1.19
C PRO A 151 -3.39 6.06 -1.58
N GLY A 152 -3.72 5.86 -2.84
CA GLY A 152 -4.14 4.59 -3.42
C GLY A 152 -5.60 4.21 -3.18
N THR A 153 -6.31 4.80 -2.20
CA THR A 153 -7.69 4.41 -1.90
C THR A 153 -8.69 4.89 -2.95
N THR A 154 -9.76 4.12 -3.14
CA THR A 154 -10.95 4.54 -3.88
C THR A 154 -12.07 4.76 -2.87
N THR A 155 -12.60 5.98 -2.78
CA THR A 155 -13.47 6.43 -1.70
C THR A 155 -14.59 7.33 -2.22
N ILE A 156 -15.66 7.46 -1.46
CA ILE A 156 -16.66 8.53 -1.65
C ILE A 156 -16.20 9.70 -0.78
N HIS A 157 -16.05 10.88 -1.37
CA HIS A 157 -15.55 12.06 -0.68
C HIS A 157 -16.65 12.73 0.14
N LEU A 158 -16.76 12.32 1.40
CA LEU A 158 -17.81 12.69 2.33
C LEU A 158 -17.46 13.94 3.15
N PRO A 159 -18.45 14.77 3.54
CA PRO A 159 -18.24 15.77 4.58
C PRO A 159 -17.96 15.10 5.93
N PHE A 160 -17.33 15.84 6.86
CA PHE A 160 -16.89 15.30 8.15
C PHE A 160 -18.01 14.65 8.97
N GLU A 161 -19.21 15.19 8.89
CA GLU A 161 -20.39 14.70 9.62
C GLU A 161 -20.80 13.29 9.18
N LEU A 162 -20.59 12.95 7.91
CA LEU A 162 -20.86 11.61 7.35
C LEU A 162 -19.64 10.71 7.39
N LEU A 163 -18.44 11.29 7.36
CA LEU A 163 -17.18 10.54 7.45
C LEU A 163 -16.90 10.10 8.88
N ASP A 164 -17.30 10.90 9.87
CA ASP A 164 -17.16 10.54 11.30
C ASP A 164 -17.92 9.24 11.58
N SER A 165 -17.27 8.33 12.25
CA SER A 165 -17.87 7.01 12.53
C SER A 165 -19.07 7.14 13.48
N PRO A 166 -20.24 6.60 13.12
CA PRO A 166 -21.38 6.52 14.02
C PRO A 166 -21.19 5.48 15.14
N LEU A 167 -20.17 4.67 15.04
CA LEU A 167 -19.91 3.53 15.91
C LEU A 167 -19.50 3.98 17.31
N LYS A 168 -20.00 3.26 18.32
CA LYS A 168 -19.68 3.49 19.73
C LYS A 168 -18.63 2.48 20.20
N GLY A 169 -17.79 2.91 21.16
CA GLY A 169 -16.73 2.04 21.68
C GLY A 169 -15.60 1.84 20.69
N THR A 170 -15.06 0.63 20.62
CA THR A 170 -14.04 0.20 19.65
C THR A 170 -14.69 -0.68 18.60
N THR A 171 -14.49 -0.37 17.35
CA THR A 171 -15.02 -1.16 16.24
C THR A 171 -13.94 -1.52 15.26
N MET A 172 -13.88 -2.80 14.94
CA MET A 172 -13.05 -3.35 13.87
C MET A 172 -13.86 -3.33 12.58
N ALA A 173 -13.41 -2.52 11.60
CA ALA A 173 -14.08 -2.43 10.30
C ALA A 173 -13.69 -3.61 9.41
N HIS A 174 -14.68 -4.43 9.03
CA HIS A 174 -14.52 -5.57 8.12
C HIS A 174 -15.23 -5.33 6.80
N SER A 175 -14.75 -5.97 5.73
CA SER A 175 -15.42 -6.06 4.43
C SER A 175 -16.52 -7.13 4.44
N LYS A 176 -17.29 -7.22 3.35
CA LYS A 176 -18.11 -8.39 3.01
C LYS A 176 -17.38 -9.36 2.07
N GLU A 177 -16.25 -8.94 1.51
CA GLU A 177 -15.44 -9.71 0.57
C GLU A 177 -14.26 -10.37 1.29
N ASN A 178 -13.84 -11.53 0.83
CA ASN A 178 -12.71 -12.26 1.36
C ASN A 178 -11.42 -12.01 0.58
N PHE A 179 -11.51 -11.68 -0.71
CA PHE A 179 -10.35 -11.53 -1.57
C PHE A 179 -9.62 -10.20 -1.31
N SER A 180 -8.58 -10.25 -0.50
CA SER A 180 -7.64 -9.15 -0.32
C SER A 180 -6.32 -9.64 0.24
N GLY A 181 -5.23 -9.40 -0.48
CA GLY A 181 -3.90 -9.79 -0.03
C GLY A 181 -2.82 -9.54 -1.07
N SER A 182 -1.68 -10.19 -0.88
CA SER A 182 -0.49 -9.98 -1.68
C SER A 182 0.18 -11.30 -2.06
N SER A 183 0.97 -11.25 -3.14
CA SER A 183 1.82 -12.35 -3.61
C SER A 183 3.18 -11.81 -4.02
N SER A 184 4.22 -12.64 -4.01
CA SER A 184 5.54 -12.24 -4.49
C SER A 184 6.21 -13.33 -5.29
N LEU A 185 6.99 -12.94 -6.29
CA LEU A 185 7.90 -13.83 -7.00
C LEU A 185 9.29 -13.67 -6.39
N GLU A 186 9.77 -14.73 -5.75
CA GLU A 186 11.09 -14.83 -5.08
C GLU A 186 11.35 -13.74 -4.02
N GLY A 187 10.30 -13.14 -3.45
CA GLY A 187 10.46 -12.07 -2.47
C GLY A 187 11.04 -10.76 -3.04
N LYS A 188 11.19 -10.61 -4.34
CA LYS A 188 11.78 -9.42 -4.99
C LYS A 188 10.74 -8.47 -5.54
N ASN A 189 9.88 -8.98 -6.39
CA ASN A 189 8.75 -8.29 -7.00
C ASN A 189 7.47 -8.91 -6.50
N GLY A 190 6.39 -8.16 -6.53
CA GLY A 190 5.14 -8.68 -5.99
C GLY A 190 3.92 -7.93 -6.49
N MET A 191 2.78 -8.29 -5.93
CA MET A 191 1.52 -7.67 -6.25
C MET A 191 0.59 -7.69 -5.04
N PHE A 192 -0.37 -6.80 -5.08
CA PHE A 192 -1.50 -6.75 -4.16
C PHE A 192 -2.79 -6.69 -4.98
N ALA A 193 -3.84 -7.36 -4.52
CA ALA A 193 -5.15 -7.26 -5.13
C ALA A 193 -6.26 -7.36 -4.09
N MET A 194 -7.42 -6.76 -4.37
CA MET A 194 -8.60 -6.87 -3.52
C MET A 194 -9.91 -6.66 -4.29
N LYS A 195 -10.96 -7.31 -3.81
CA LYS A 195 -12.35 -6.90 -4.02
C LYS A 195 -12.75 -5.97 -2.87
N LEU A 196 -13.05 -4.72 -3.19
CA LEU A 196 -13.56 -3.75 -2.22
C LEU A 196 -15.08 -3.87 -2.15
N MET A 197 -15.64 -3.94 -0.95
CA MET A 197 -17.07 -3.83 -0.70
C MET A 197 -17.33 -3.22 0.67
N GLU A 198 -18.10 -2.14 0.71
CA GLU A 198 -18.53 -1.53 1.96
C GLU A 198 -19.57 -2.36 2.70
N ARG A 199 -19.59 -2.23 4.02
CA ARG A 199 -20.59 -2.87 4.88
C ARG A 199 -21.90 -2.08 4.88
N ASN A 200 -22.99 -2.76 5.22
CA ASN A 200 -24.28 -2.12 5.49
C ASN A 200 -24.28 -1.54 6.91
N LEU A 201 -23.81 -0.32 7.06
CA LEU A 201 -23.78 0.45 8.29
C LEU A 201 -24.30 1.86 8.04
N GLU A 202 -24.76 2.53 9.08
CA GLU A 202 -25.14 3.94 9.02
C GLU A 202 -24.01 4.81 8.42
N ASN A 203 -24.36 5.70 7.51
CA ASN A 203 -23.45 6.57 6.74
C ASN A 203 -22.47 5.82 5.81
N PHE A 204 -22.66 4.51 5.59
CA PHE A 204 -21.93 3.74 4.59
C PHE A 204 -22.80 3.50 3.34
N THR A 205 -22.16 3.21 2.23
CA THR A 205 -22.83 2.94 0.95
C THR A 205 -22.63 1.45 0.61
N PRO A 206 -23.58 0.57 0.99
CA PRO A 206 -23.33 -0.88 0.99
C PRO A 206 -23.20 -1.51 -0.40
N ASP A 207 -23.55 -0.81 -1.46
CA ASP A 207 -23.33 -1.19 -2.86
C ASP A 207 -22.05 -0.59 -3.46
N PHE A 208 -21.22 0.07 -2.62
CA PHE A 208 -19.92 0.55 -3.07
C PHE A 208 -18.95 -0.62 -3.21
N VAL A 209 -18.62 -0.90 -4.47
CA VAL A 209 -17.74 -2.00 -4.86
C VAL A 209 -16.65 -1.51 -5.82
N ALA A 210 -15.51 -2.20 -5.82
CA ALA A 210 -14.43 -2.03 -6.80
C ALA A 210 -13.51 -3.26 -6.82
N ARG A 211 -12.83 -3.51 -7.93
CA ARG A 211 -11.69 -4.42 -8.02
C ARG A 211 -10.42 -3.61 -8.18
N LYS A 212 -9.43 -3.89 -7.37
CA LYS A 212 -8.19 -3.10 -7.31
C LYS A 212 -6.99 -4.03 -7.34
N SER A 213 -5.95 -3.62 -8.06
CA SER A 213 -4.65 -4.30 -8.04
C SER A 213 -3.49 -3.32 -8.13
N VAL A 214 -2.37 -3.70 -7.55
CA VAL A 214 -1.10 -2.99 -7.59
C VAL A 214 -0.01 -4.01 -7.91
N PHE A 215 0.70 -3.81 -9.01
CA PHE A 215 1.81 -4.64 -9.45
C PHE A 215 3.11 -3.90 -9.22
N CYS A 216 4.05 -4.53 -8.52
CA CYS A 216 5.27 -3.92 -8.01
C CYS A 216 6.50 -4.56 -8.65
N PHE A 217 7.21 -3.79 -9.49
CA PHE A 217 8.39 -4.24 -10.22
C PHE A 217 9.53 -3.22 -10.07
N ASP A 218 10.69 -3.64 -9.57
CA ASP A 218 11.88 -2.80 -9.29
C ASP A 218 11.54 -1.56 -8.43
N ASN A 219 11.37 -0.38 -9.05
CA ASN A 219 10.93 0.86 -8.40
C ASN A 219 9.62 1.39 -9.01
N ARG A 220 8.85 0.53 -9.69
CA ARG A 220 7.60 0.87 -10.37
C ARG A 220 6.42 0.17 -9.72
N MET A 221 5.30 0.86 -9.68
CA MET A 221 3.99 0.27 -9.38
C MET A 221 3.02 0.58 -10.50
N ILE A 222 2.30 -0.44 -10.97
CA ILE A 222 1.19 -0.30 -11.91
C ILE A 222 -0.09 -0.55 -11.13
N CYS A 223 -0.96 0.46 -11.09
CA CYS A 223 -2.18 0.46 -10.29
C CYS A 223 -3.40 0.44 -11.21
N LEU A 224 -4.22 -0.59 -11.08
CA LEU A 224 -5.42 -0.81 -11.89
C LEU A 224 -6.66 -0.86 -11.01
N GLY A 225 -7.76 -0.31 -11.53
CA GLY A 225 -9.09 -0.45 -10.93
C GLY A 225 -10.15 -0.64 -11.97
N THR A 226 -11.15 -1.48 -11.62
CA THR A 226 -12.33 -1.75 -12.46
C THR A 226 -13.58 -1.95 -11.62
N GLY A 227 -14.75 -1.87 -12.26
CA GLY A 227 -16.02 -2.14 -11.61
C GLY A 227 -16.35 -1.15 -10.47
N ILE A 228 -15.78 0.05 -10.48
CA ILE A 228 -16.05 1.07 -9.45
C ILE A 228 -17.49 1.51 -9.58
N THR A 229 -18.32 1.11 -8.61
CA THR A 229 -19.76 1.31 -8.66
C THR A 229 -20.31 1.61 -7.29
N ASN A 230 -21.20 2.59 -7.18
CA ASN A 230 -22.03 2.84 -6.01
C ASN A 230 -23.28 3.65 -6.36
N SER A 231 -24.22 3.76 -5.42
CA SER A 231 -25.46 4.52 -5.58
C SER A 231 -25.43 5.94 -4.99
N ASN A 232 -24.30 6.38 -4.43
CA ASN A 232 -24.22 7.69 -3.81
C ASN A 232 -24.24 8.81 -4.86
N ALA A 233 -25.40 9.48 -4.99
CA ALA A 233 -25.62 10.56 -5.93
C ALA A 233 -25.25 11.95 -5.37
N ASP A 234 -24.91 12.05 -4.09
CA ASP A 234 -24.66 13.33 -3.44
C ASP A 234 -23.18 13.73 -3.47
N TYR A 235 -22.28 12.73 -3.35
CA TYR A 235 -20.85 12.96 -3.21
C TYR A 235 -20.03 12.24 -4.28
N PRO A 236 -18.91 12.83 -4.76
CA PRO A 236 -18.07 12.23 -5.78
C PRO A 236 -17.30 11.03 -5.24
N THR A 237 -17.08 10.07 -6.11
CA THR A 237 -16.17 8.94 -5.89
C THR A 237 -14.82 9.26 -6.52
N GLU A 238 -13.73 9.04 -5.76
CA GLU A 238 -12.38 9.43 -6.14
C GLU A 238 -11.40 8.27 -5.89
N THR A 239 -10.37 8.14 -6.75
CA THR A 239 -9.18 7.33 -6.45
C THR A 239 -8.01 8.26 -6.21
N THR A 240 -7.48 8.29 -5.01
CA THR A 240 -6.38 9.19 -4.63
C THR A 240 -5.06 8.66 -5.16
N LEU A 241 -4.33 9.50 -5.90
CA LEU A 241 -2.96 9.22 -6.31
C LEU A 241 -2.01 9.50 -5.15
N PHE A 242 -2.02 10.73 -4.67
CA PHE A 242 -1.23 11.15 -3.50
C PHE A 242 -1.90 12.30 -2.75
N GLN A 243 -1.55 12.42 -1.49
CA GLN A 243 -1.75 13.59 -0.65
C GLN A 243 -0.54 13.72 0.27
N THR A 244 0.19 14.83 0.16
CA THR A 244 1.42 15.07 0.92
C THR A 244 1.47 16.52 1.39
N LYS A 245 2.08 16.77 2.54
CA LYS A 245 2.35 18.14 2.99
C LYS A 245 3.18 18.85 1.92
N TYR A 246 2.73 20.02 1.50
CA TYR A 246 3.44 20.83 0.51
C TYR A 246 4.83 21.23 1.03
N ASN A 247 5.86 20.93 0.28
CA ASN A 247 7.27 21.20 0.60
C ASN A 247 7.97 22.13 -0.41
N GLY A 248 7.19 22.79 -1.28
CA GLY A 248 7.71 23.52 -2.43
C GLY A 248 7.77 22.63 -3.68
N GLY A 249 7.91 23.23 -4.83
CA GLY A 249 8.02 22.54 -6.10
C GLY A 249 6.72 22.43 -6.89
N GLU A 250 6.86 22.09 -8.15
CA GLU A 250 5.76 21.95 -9.09
C GLU A 250 5.14 20.57 -9.02
N GLN A 251 3.82 20.51 -9.17
CA GLN A 251 3.07 19.27 -9.20
C GLN A 251 3.16 18.55 -10.55
N LYS A 252 3.22 19.33 -11.64
CA LYS A 252 3.35 18.81 -13.00
C LYS A 252 4.77 18.98 -13.49
N VAL A 253 5.37 17.90 -13.93
CA VAL A 253 6.78 17.85 -14.39
C VAL A 253 6.89 17.14 -15.72
N GLY A 254 8.01 17.32 -16.41
CA GLY A 254 8.21 16.91 -17.79
C GLY A 254 7.84 18.01 -18.79
N ASN A 255 8.27 17.88 -20.05
CA ASN A 255 8.15 18.93 -21.08
C ASN A 255 6.68 19.29 -21.41
N ASP A 256 5.74 18.39 -21.16
CA ASP A 256 4.31 18.52 -21.46
C ASP A 256 3.42 18.33 -20.24
N GLY A 257 4.01 18.28 -19.02
CA GLY A 257 3.27 17.97 -17.78
C GLY A 257 2.82 16.51 -17.71
N TYR A 258 3.51 15.62 -18.38
CA TYR A 258 3.23 14.19 -18.48
C TYR A 258 3.22 13.48 -17.10
N TRP A 259 4.10 13.93 -16.20
CA TRP A 259 4.20 13.41 -14.85
C TRP A 259 3.58 14.34 -13.82
N LEU A 260 2.90 13.73 -12.83
CA LEU A 260 2.57 14.40 -11.57
C LEU A 260 3.62 14.03 -10.53
N HIS A 261 4.00 15.00 -9.70
CA HIS A 261 5.01 14.86 -8.65
C HIS A 261 4.42 15.17 -7.27
N ASP A 262 4.64 14.29 -6.31
CA ASP A 262 4.09 14.45 -4.96
C ASP A 262 4.92 15.37 -4.05
N GLY A 263 6.08 15.85 -4.50
CA GLY A 263 7.03 16.64 -3.72
C GLY A 263 8.03 15.79 -2.92
N TYR A 264 7.94 14.47 -2.95
CA TYR A 264 8.78 13.54 -2.17
C TYR A 264 9.45 12.47 -3.05
N ASP A 265 9.81 12.86 -4.28
CA ASP A 265 10.51 12.06 -5.28
C ASP A 265 9.69 10.85 -5.79
N ASN A 266 8.34 10.94 -5.75
CA ASN A 266 7.49 9.96 -6.41
C ASN A 266 6.74 10.62 -7.56
N TYR A 267 6.71 9.93 -8.70
CA TYR A 267 6.18 10.44 -9.96
C TYR A 267 5.04 9.55 -10.42
N TYR A 268 3.96 10.17 -10.86
CA TYR A 268 2.72 9.49 -11.24
C TYR A 268 2.37 9.82 -12.68
N HIS A 269 2.08 8.81 -13.47
CA HIS A 269 1.54 8.94 -14.82
C HIS A 269 0.18 8.26 -14.89
N VAL A 270 -0.87 9.02 -15.21
CA VAL A 270 -2.21 8.48 -15.35
C VAL A 270 -2.47 8.17 -16.82
N VAL A 271 -2.74 6.89 -17.12
CA VAL A 271 -3.04 6.38 -18.46
C VAL A 271 -4.53 6.44 -18.74
N ASP A 272 -5.35 6.12 -17.72
CA ASP A 272 -6.81 6.15 -17.81
C ASP A 272 -7.41 6.76 -16.55
N GLY A 273 -8.31 7.74 -16.74
CA GLY A 273 -9.03 8.42 -15.69
C GLY A 273 -9.00 9.95 -15.80
N THR A 274 -10.01 10.59 -15.24
CA THR A 274 -10.09 12.06 -15.19
C THR A 274 -9.31 12.60 -14.00
N VAL A 275 -8.12 13.15 -14.26
CA VAL A 275 -7.21 13.64 -13.23
C VAL A 275 -7.62 15.01 -12.70
N ARG A 276 -7.62 15.13 -11.39
CA ARG A 276 -7.66 16.41 -10.66
C ARG A 276 -6.40 16.54 -9.81
N SER A 277 -5.89 17.75 -9.69
CA SER A 277 -4.73 18.03 -8.85
C SER A 277 -4.79 19.44 -8.28
N GLN A 278 -4.24 19.62 -7.09
CA GLN A 278 -4.21 20.93 -6.43
C GLN A 278 -3.03 21.07 -5.47
N ILE A 279 -2.59 22.32 -5.28
CA ILE A 279 -1.79 22.74 -4.14
C ILE A 279 -2.64 23.77 -3.40
N ALA A 280 -3.12 23.42 -2.21
CA ALA A 280 -4.08 24.25 -1.48
C ALA A 280 -3.92 24.14 0.03
N GLU A 281 -4.33 25.19 0.74
CA GLU A 281 -4.64 25.10 2.17
C GLU A 281 -5.86 24.21 2.35
N GLN A 282 -5.75 23.23 3.23
CA GLN A 282 -6.82 22.32 3.60
C GLN A 282 -7.22 22.55 5.05
N GLU A 283 -8.51 22.62 5.31
CA GLU A 283 -9.08 22.57 6.63
C GLU A 283 -9.55 21.15 6.94
N SER A 284 -9.23 20.66 8.11
CA SER A 284 -9.51 19.31 8.53
C SER A 284 -9.85 19.23 10.02
N ARG A 285 -10.00 18.01 10.52
CA ARG A 285 -10.26 17.71 11.92
C ARG A 285 -9.18 16.76 12.47
N HIS A 286 -8.72 17.06 13.66
CA HIS A 286 -7.79 16.17 14.37
C HIS A 286 -8.50 14.87 14.78
N GLU A 287 -7.90 13.71 14.53
CA GLU A 287 -8.52 12.39 14.74
C GLU A 287 -9.03 12.13 16.17
N LYS A 288 -8.37 12.71 17.17
CA LYS A 288 -8.72 12.52 18.60
C LYS A 288 -9.59 13.63 19.15
N THR A 289 -9.16 14.87 18.97
CA THR A 289 -9.79 16.02 19.60
C THR A 289 -10.91 16.61 18.77
N ARG A 290 -10.99 16.28 17.48
CA ARG A 290 -11.88 16.87 16.47
C ARG A 290 -11.69 18.40 16.29
N ALA A 291 -10.66 18.95 16.91
CA ALA A 291 -10.31 20.35 16.70
C ALA A 291 -10.00 20.61 15.22
N VAL A 292 -10.36 21.79 14.76
CA VAL A 292 -10.01 22.24 13.41
C VAL A 292 -8.50 22.30 13.28
N THR A 293 -7.99 21.74 12.21
CA THR A 293 -6.58 21.79 11.83
C THR A 293 -6.46 22.35 10.41
N LYS A 294 -5.34 22.96 10.08
CA LYS A 294 -5.05 23.49 8.75
C LYS A 294 -3.65 23.13 8.31
N GLY A 295 -3.48 22.98 7.01
CA GLY A 295 -2.18 22.74 6.41
C GLY A 295 -2.22 22.87 4.91
N LYS A 296 -1.09 23.21 4.32
CA LYS A 296 -0.95 23.28 2.86
C LYS A 296 -0.49 21.95 2.31
N PHE A 297 -1.26 21.40 1.37
CA PHE A 297 -1.00 20.10 0.76
C PHE A 297 -0.88 20.17 -0.75
N SER A 298 -0.11 19.23 -1.29
CA SER A 298 -0.13 18.84 -2.69
C SER A 298 -0.93 17.54 -2.77
N SER A 299 -1.98 17.51 -3.57
CA SER A 299 -2.85 16.34 -3.73
C SER A 299 -3.28 16.14 -5.18
N ALA A 300 -3.43 14.88 -5.58
CA ALA A 300 -3.97 14.51 -6.88
C ALA A 300 -4.83 13.25 -6.76
N TRP A 301 -5.89 13.19 -7.57
CA TRP A 301 -6.82 12.07 -7.60
C TRP A 301 -7.42 11.89 -8.99
N ILE A 302 -7.98 10.69 -9.24
CA ILE A 302 -8.82 10.39 -10.39
C ILE A 302 -10.27 10.51 -9.93
N GLU A 303 -11.04 11.36 -10.63
CA GLU A 303 -12.45 11.59 -10.35
C GLU A 303 -13.33 10.62 -11.15
N HIS A 304 -14.19 9.87 -10.45
CA HIS A 304 -15.14 8.96 -11.06
C HIS A 304 -16.56 9.53 -11.14
N GLY A 305 -16.76 10.73 -10.59
CA GLY A 305 -18.07 11.37 -10.49
C GLY A 305 -18.95 10.82 -9.37
N LYS A 306 -20.22 11.20 -9.38
CA LYS A 306 -21.23 10.75 -8.42
C LYS A 306 -21.92 9.49 -8.94
N ALA A 307 -22.24 8.54 -8.04
CA ALA A 307 -22.88 7.28 -8.38
C ALA A 307 -22.26 6.61 -9.63
N PRO A 308 -20.91 6.42 -9.66
CA PRO A 308 -20.27 5.84 -10.83
C PRO A 308 -20.78 4.42 -11.10
N LYS A 309 -20.78 4.03 -12.38
CA LYS A 309 -21.10 2.67 -12.80
C LYS A 309 -19.97 2.14 -13.65
N ASN A 310 -19.34 1.06 -13.19
CA ASN A 310 -18.22 0.41 -13.86
C ASN A 310 -17.02 1.36 -14.13
N GLY A 311 -16.76 2.31 -13.24
CA GLY A 311 -15.59 3.18 -13.35
C GLY A 311 -14.29 2.39 -13.38
N THR A 312 -13.29 2.95 -14.07
CA THR A 312 -11.97 2.33 -14.25
C THR A 312 -10.87 3.34 -13.97
N TYR A 313 -9.66 2.84 -13.72
CA TYR A 313 -8.46 3.65 -13.75
C TYR A 313 -7.22 2.82 -14.09
N GLU A 314 -6.22 3.49 -14.63
CA GLU A 314 -4.86 2.99 -14.79
C GLU A 314 -3.87 4.12 -14.53
N TYR A 315 -2.95 3.88 -13.61
CA TYR A 315 -1.81 4.76 -13.42
C TYR A 315 -0.55 3.99 -13.02
N MET A 316 0.60 4.58 -13.36
CA MET A 316 1.92 4.09 -12.95
C MET A 316 2.53 5.05 -11.94
N VAL A 317 3.26 4.51 -10.97
CA VAL A 317 4.08 5.26 -10.03
C VAL A 317 5.53 4.86 -10.20
N LEU A 318 6.42 5.84 -10.31
CA LEU A 318 7.86 5.66 -10.17
C LEU A 318 8.33 6.21 -8.83
N ILE A 319 9.03 5.40 -8.09
CA ILE A 319 9.53 5.74 -6.76
C ILE A 319 11.00 6.11 -6.88
N GLN A 320 11.34 7.36 -6.57
CA GLN A 320 12.69 7.92 -6.59
C GLN A 320 13.45 7.63 -7.90
N PRO A 321 12.88 7.90 -9.09
CA PRO A 321 13.57 7.70 -10.35
C PRO A 321 14.62 8.78 -10.58
N SER A 322 15.57 8.47 -11.44
CA SER A 322 16.41 9.49 -12.06
C SER A 322 15.64 10.24 -13.16
N ALA A 323 16.12 11.42 -13.55
CA ALA A 323 15.55 12.14 -14.69
C ALA A 323 15.61 11.31 -16.00
N ALA A 324 16.68 10.55 -16.20
CA ALA A 324 16.82 9.65 -17.35
C ALA A 324 15.76 8.54 -17.35
N ASP A 325 15.38 8.01 -16.18
CA ASP A 325 14.30 7.01 -16.09
C ASP A 325 12.95 7.59 -16.51
N LEU A 326 12.66 8.84 -16.15
CA LEU A 326 11.43 9.53 -16.55
C LEU A 326 11.37 9.75 -18.06
N ASP A 327 12.46 10.26 -18.66
CA ASP A 327 12.55 10.50 -20.08
C ASP A 327 12.45 9.20 -20.91
N ASP A 328 13.07 8.13 -20.45
CA ASP A 328 13.05 6.82 -21.10
C ASP A 328 11.64 6.22 -21.10
N LEU A 329 10.93 6.30 -19.97
CA LEU A 329 9.59 5.76 -19.85
C LEU A 329 8.50 6.57 -20.56
N GLN A 330 8.72 7.87 -20.78
CA GLN A 330 7.87 8.68 -21.63
C GLN A 330 7.93 8.21 -23.10
N LYS A 331 9.09 7.74 -23.53
CA LYS A 331 9.30 7.26 -24.91
C LYS A 331 8.91 5.80 -25.10
N THR A 332 9.16 4.97 -24.08
CA THR A 332 9.01 3.50 -24.18
C THR A 332 8.33 2.96 -22.93
N PRO A 333 7.02 2.67 -22.98
CA PRO A 333 6.31 2.09 -21.83
C PRO A 333 6.99 0.82 -21.32
N ALA A 334 7.30 0.79 -20.02
CA ALA A 334 7.99 -0.31 -19.36
C ALA A 334 7.11 -1.55 -19.16
N TYR A 335 5.81 -1.43 -19.34
CA TYR A 335 4.85 -2.50 -19.10
C TYR A 335 3.79 -2.53 -20.20
N GLU A 336 2.98 -3.57 -20.16
CA GLU A 336 1.79 -3.74 -20.98
C GLU A 336 0.66 -4.29 -20.13
N VAL A 337 -0.52 -3.68 -20.19
CA VAL A 337 -1.74 -4.21 -19.60
C VAL A 337 -2.38 -5.16 -20.59
N LEU A 338 -2.27 -6.47 -20.32
CA LEU A 338 -2.80 -7.52 -21.19
C LEU A 338 -4.30 -7.71 -21.02
N GLN A 339 -4.82 -7.45 -19.80
CA GLN A 339 -6.24 -7.44 -19.50
C GLN A 339 -6.54 -6.51 -18.32
N ARG A 340 -7.66 -5.79 -18.41
CA ARG A 340 -8.19 -4.94 -17.34
C ARG A 340 -9.71 -4.90 -17.41
N ASP A 341 -10.34 -5.82 -16.72
CA ASP A 341 -11.80 -5.91 -16.60
C ASP A 341 -12.21 -6.47 -15.23
N GLN A 342 -13.49 -6.77 -15.05
CA GLN A 342 -13.98 -7.30 -13.78
C GLN A 342 -13.57 -8.76 -13.53
N THR A 343 -13.09 -9.49 -14.55
CA THR A 343 -12.62 -10.87 -14.42
C THR A 343 -11.18 -10.92 -13.92
N ALA A 344 -10.28 -10.12 -14.53
CA ALA A 344 -8.87 -10.12 -14.19
C ALA A 344 -8.17 -8.80 -14.52
N HIS A 345 -7.13 -8.51 -13.78
CA HIS A 345 -6.10 -7.54 -14.15
C HIS A 345 -4.81 -8.30 -14.44
N VAL A 346 -4.26 -8.12 -15.64
CA VAL A 346 -3.05 -8.83 -16.10
C VAL A 346 -2.04 -7.82 -16.63
N VAL A 347 -0.84 -7.86 -16.07
CA VAL A 347 0.25 -6.95 -16.45
C VAL A 347 1.48 -7.75 -16.80
N TYR A 348 2.11 -7.39 -17.92
CA TYR A 348 3.45 -7.83 -18.29
C TYR A 348 4.44 -6.68 -18.11
N ASP A 349 5.43 -6.87 -17.25
CA ASP A 349 6.54 -5.92 -17.08
C ASP A 349 7.70 -6.29 -17.99
N LYS A 350 8.02 -5.41 -18.93
CA LYS A 350 9.02 -5.65 -19.98
C LYS A 350 10.47 -5.66 -19.45
N LYS A 351 10.72 -4.93 -18.35
CA LYS A 351 12.06 -4.85 -17.75
C LYS A 351 12.42 -6.10 -16.95
N THR A 352 11.47 -6.64 -16.19
CA THR A 352 11.69 -7.86 -15.38
C THR A 352 11.30 -9.15 -16.09
N GLY A 353 10.56 -9.05 -17.20
CA GLY A 353 10.02 -10.21 -17.92
C GLY A 353 8.93 -10.97 -17.13
N ILE A 354 8.33 -10.33 -16.12
CA ILE A 354 7.31 -10.95 -15.26
C ILE A 354 5.93 -10.66 -15.82
N THR A 355 5.09 -11.72 -15.94
CA THR A 355 3.64 -11.59 -16.12
C THR A 355 2.95 -11.83 -14.77
N ALA A 356 2.03 -10.95 -14.40
CA ALA A 356 1.32 -11.02 -13.13
C ALA A 356 -0.20 -10.91 -13.35
N TYR A 357 -0.95 -11.78 -12.67
CA TYR A 357 -2.40 -11.94 -12.75
C TYR A 357 -3.03 -11.70 -11.38
N ALA A 358 -3.95 -10.75 -11.29
CA ALA A 358 -4.92 -10.63 -10.22
C ALA A 358 -6.26 -11.11 -10.76
N VAL A 359 -6.70 -12.28 -10.35
CA VAL A 359 -7.90 -12.94 -10.92
C VAL A 359 -9.02 -12.85 -9.90
N PHE A 360 -10.08 -12.16 -10.27
CA PHE A 360 -11.26 -11.93 -9.43
C PHE A 360 -12.35 -12.97 -9.68
N GLU A 361 -12.48 -13.43 -10.93
CA GLU A 361 -13.41 -14.49 -11.36
C GLU A 361 -12.60 -15.56 -12.10
N ALA A 362 -13.12 -16.78 -12.19
CA ALA A 362 -12.44 -17.87 -12.89
C ALA A 362 -12.02 -17.45 -14.31
N TYR A 363 -10.77 -17.66 -14.64
CA TYR A 363 -10.13 -17.08 -15.82
C TYR A 363 -9.37 -18.10 -16.66
N GLN A 364 -9.52 -18.00 -17.97
CA GLN A 364 -8.75 -18.76 -18.96
C GLN A 364 -8.06 -17.78 -19.90
N PRO A 365 -6.76 -17.53 -19.75
CA PRO A 365 -6.02 -16.60 -20.60
C PRO A 365 -5.88 -17.15 -22.03
N VAL A 366 -6.50 -16.47 -22.98
CA VAL A 366 -6.59 -16.94 -24.38
C VAL A 366 -5.22 -16.92 -25.08
N THR A 367 -4.34 -16.02 -24.69
CA THR A 367 -3.05 -15.79 -25.37
C THR A 367 -1.84 -16.30 -24.60
N ASP A 368 -2.00 -16.71 -23.34
CA ASP A 368 -0.90 -17.21 -22.52
C ASP A 368 -0.60 -18.69 -22.85
N LYS A 369 0.69 -18.95 -23.12
CA LYS A 369 1.17 -20.32 -23.39
C LYS A 369 1.68 -21.05 -22.15
N VAL A 370 1.77 -20.35 -21.01
CA VAL A 370 2.26 -20.88 -19.74
C VAL A 370 1.10 -21.28 -18.84
N ILE A 371 0.07 -20.45 -18.78
CA ILE A 371 -1.09 -20.61 -17.91
C ILE A 371 -2.33 -20.98 -18.75
N ALA A 372 -2.93 -22.14 -18.43
CA ALA A 372 -4.15 -22.60 -19.11
C ALA A 372 -5.43 -22.09 -18.44
N SER A 373 -5.44 -22.03 -17.10
CA SER A 373 -6.58 -21.52 -16.32
C SER A 373 -6.15 -21.09 -14.93
N ILE A 374 -6.88 -20.16 -14.35
CA ILE A 374 -6.67 -19.68 -12.97
C ILE A 374 -8.04 -19.66 -12.29
N PRO A 375 -8.18 -20.24 -11.09
CA PRO A 375 -9.41 -20.13 -10.30
C PRO A 375 -9.73 -18.68 -9.94
N ALA A 376 -10.98 -18.41 -9.59
CA ALA A 376 -11.35 -17.12 -9.01
C ALA A 376 -10.53 -16.83 -7.73
N GLU A 377 -10.34 -15.57 -7.43
CA GLU A 377 -9.71 -15.08 -6.20
C GLU A 377 -8.27 -15.60 -6.00
N THR A 378 -7.53 -15.67 -7.10
CA THR A 378 -6.15 -16.16 -7.14
C THR A 378 -5.21 -15.13 -7.74
N MET A 379 -4.01 -15.02 -7.18
CA MET A 379 -2.90 -14.23 -7.72
C MET A 379 -1.82 -15.15 -8.27
N VAL A 380 -1.37 -14.88 -9.49
CA VAL A 380 -0.30 -15.64 -10.15
C VAL A 380 0.76 -14.68 -10.66
N MET A 381 2.02 -15.00 -10.42
CA MET A 381 3.16 -14.32 -11.04
C MET A 381 4.09 -15.34 -11.66
N TYR A 382 4.57 -15.09 -12.86
CA TYR A 382 5.61 -15.93 -13.45
C TYR A 382 6.63 -15.13 -14.26
N ALA A 383 7.83 -15.70 -14.39
CA ALA A 383 8.87 -15.29 -15.32
C ALA A 383 9.42 -16.50 -16.06
N LYS A 384 9.65 -16.35 -17.37
CA LYS A 384 10.32 -17.38 -18.18
C LYS A 384 11.81 -17.35 -17.91
N GLU A 385 12.41 -18.52 -17.77
CA GLU A 385 13.86 -18.66 -17.66
C GLU A 385 14.51 -19.01 -19.00
N THR A 386 15.82 -18.79 -19.10
CA THR A 386 16.61 -19.27 -20.21
C THR A 386 16.48 -20.80 -20.32
N GLY A 387 16.02 -21.29 -21.48
CA GLY A 387 15.67 -22.70 -21.68
C GLY A 387 14.15 -22.92 -21.66
N LYS A 388 13.69 -23.95 -20.95
CA LYS A 388 12.26 -24.31 -20.89
C LYS A 388 11.63 -24.12 -19.50
N GLY A 389 12.36 -23.50 -18.59
CA GLY A 389 11.92 -23.30 -17.22
C GLY A 389 10.98 -22.09 -17.06
N VAL A 390 10.16 -22.14 -16.03
CA VAL A 390 9.31 -21.03 -15.59
C VAL A 390 9.41 -20.94 -14.07
N ARG A 391 9.72 -19.75 -13.56
CA ARG A 391 9.52 -19.43 -12.14
C ARG A 391 8.10 -19.01 -11.94
N LEU A 392 7.41 -19.60 -10.98
CA LEU A 392 5.99 -19.42 -10.74
C LEU A 392 5.72 -19.17 -9.26
N SER A 393 4.86 -18.21 -8.98
CA SER A 393 4.23 -18.00 -7.68
C SER A 393 2.72 -18.05 -7.84
N VAL A 394 2.05 -18.80 -7.00
CA VAL A 394 0.58 -18.89 -6.94
C VAL A 394 0.16 -18.60 -5.50
N CYS A 395 -0.82 -17.75 -5.32
CA CYS A 395 -1.33 -17.36 -4.01
C CYS A 395 -2.85 -17.24 -4.03
N ASP A 396 -3.50 -17.95 -3.13
CA ASP A 396 -4.85 -17.67 -2.68
C ASP A 396 -4.72 -16.89 -1.36
N PRO A 397 -5.09 -15.59 -1.33
CA PRO A 397 -4.98 -14.79 -0.11
C PRO A 397 -6.14 -14.99 0.85
N ASN A 398 -7.17 -15.75 0.47
CA ASN A 398 -8.31 -16.04 1.33
C ASN A 398 -7.85 -16.89 2.51
N LEU A 399 -8.09 -16.38 3.70
CA LEU A 399 -7.73 -17.08 4.94
C LEU A 399 -8.83 -18.07 5.29
N ASN A 400 -8.70 -19.33 4.89
CA ASN A 400 -9.63 -20.41 5.24
C ASN A 400 -9.47 -20.85 6.71
N ILE A 401 -9.44 -19.89 7.62
CA ILE A 401 -9.18 -20.13 9.06
C ILE A 401 -10.27 -20.96 9.77
N LYS A 402 -11.42 -21.14 9.13
CA LYS A 402 -12.52 -21.98 9.63
C LYS A 402 -12.42 -23.43 9.13
N GLU A 403 -11.64 -23.70 8.11
CA GLU A 403 -11.42 -25.05 7.62
C GLU A 403 -10.31 -25.71 8.42
N LYS A 404 -10.59 -26.92 8.95
CA LYS A 404 -9.54 -27.73 9.56
C LYS A 404 -8.62 -28.22 8.45
N ALA A 405 -7.34 -27.88 8.53
CA ALA A 405 -6.33 -28.57 7.73
C ALA A 405 -6.32 -30.04 8.16
N TYR A 406 -6.55 -30.94 7.24
CA TYR A 406 -6.42 -32.39 7.43
C TYR A 406 -5.02 -32.81 6.97
#